data_643171915187261223be799b84563ebb
#
_entry.id   643171915187261223be799b84563ebb
#
_cell.length_a   1.000
_cell.length_b   1.000
_cell.length_c   1.000
_cell.angle_alpha   90.00
_cell.angle_beta   90.00
_cell.angle_gamma   90.00
#
_symmetry.space_group_name_H-M   'P 1'
#
loop_
_entity.id
_entity.type
_entity.pdbx_description
1 polymer ?
#
loop_
_entity_poly.entity_id
_entity_poly.type
_entity_poly.pdbx_seq_one_letter_code
_entity_poly.pdbx_strand_id
1 'polypeptide(L)'
;MASNKVNLGIGDVTGMFYTAPAGTALPAYPGETLAADWVECGAVSDAGLTWATGKDSDPLRDWSKTVRRLMSGDEGGTVTAPLLYTEEETLKTIFGSDNVTITAADATHGKITSVTVAPGVSAPSMAFLFVMKDGDDLLYLGTEEGIVRDVSDVSLSPTEAIVWECTIEAASWTFAKNDGQRA
;
A
#
# COMPACT_ATOMS: atom_id res chain seq x y z
N MET A 1 -10.01 10.36 33.05
CA MET A 1 -9.60 11.34 32.04
C MET A 1 -9.21 10.55 30.82
N ALA A 2 -9.85 10.78 29.69
CA ALA A 2 -9.41 10.15 28.42
C ALA A 2 -8.00 10.68 28.11
N SER A 3 -7.00 9.81 28.10
CA SER A 3 -5.67 10.16 27.64
C SER A 3 -5.74 10.35 26.13
N ASN A 4 -5.56 11.57 25.66
CA ASN A 4 -5.37 11.82 24.23
C ASN A 4 -4.07 11.12 23.81
N LYS A 5 -4.18 9.98 23.14
CA LYS A 5 -3.04 9.21 22.68
C LYS A 5 -2.70 9.62 21.26
N VAL A 6 -1.46 10.00 21.04
CA VAL A 6 -0.89 10.21 19.71
C VAL A 6 -0.32 8.85 19.27
N ASN A 7 -0.85 8.31 18.18
CA ASN A 7 -0.33 7.07 17.62
C ASN A 7 0.75 7.32 16.57
N LEU A 8 1.76 6.48 16.58
CA LEU A 8 2.80 6.45 15.57
C LEU A 8 2.51 5.34 14.57
N GLY A 9 2.71 5.60 13.30
CA GLY A 9 2.59 4.59 12.24
C GLY A 9 3.86 3.76 12.16
N ILE A 10 4.07 2.89 13.16
CA ILE A 10 5.23 2.00 13.20
C ILE A 10 4.81 0.68 12.55
N GLY A 11 5.59 0.21 11.57
CA GLY A 11 5.34 -1.10 10.96
C GLY A 11 5.45 -2.24 11.95
N ASP A 12 4.66 -3.29 11.78
CA ASP A 12 4.80 -4.51 12.56
C ASP A 12 6.09 -5.24 12.17
N VAL A 13 6.68 -5.94 13.13
CA VAL A 13 7.97 -6.67 12.97
C VAL A 13 7.82 -7.88 12.03
N THR A 14 6.60 -8.39 11.85
CA THR A 14 6.33 -9.65 11.14
C THR A 14 5.70 -9.48 9.77
N GLY A 15 5.34 -8.27 9.35
CA GLY A 15 4.77 -8.03 8.02
C GLY A 15 4.06 -6.69 8.01
N MET A 16 4.56 -5.79 7.18
CA MET A 16 4.05 -4.42 7.11
C MET A 16 3.12 -4.23 5.93
N PHE A 17 3.32 -4.99 4.87
CA PHE A 17 2.59 -4.85 3.62
C PHE A 17 2.16 -6.21 3.07
N TYR A 18 0.88 -6.34 2.84
CA TYR A 18 0.25 -7.53 2.29
C TYR A 18 -0.57 -7.19 1.06
N THR A 19 -0.66 -8.15 0.14
CA THR A 19 -1.52 -8.07 -1.03
C THR A 19 -2.37 -9.33 -1.17
N ALA A 20 -3.51 -9.20 -1.84
CA ALA A 20 -4.38 -10.32 -2.16
C ALA A 20 -5.08 -10.06 -3.51
N PRO A 21 -5.74 -11.07 -4.11
CA PRO A 21 -6.57 -10.87 -5.28
C PRO A 21 -7.63 -9.78 -5.04
N ALA A 22 -7.94 -8.97 -6.08
CA ALA A 22 -8.97 -7.93 -6.00
C ALA A 22 -10.30 -8.49 -5.49
N GLY A 23 -10.97 -7.74 -4.62
CA GLY A 23 -12.21 -8.14 -3.96
C GLY A 23 -12.02 -9.03 -2.72
N THR A 24 -10.79 -9.30 -2.30
CA THR A 24 -10.54 -9.98 -1.03
C THR A 24 -10.94 -9.05 0.12
N ALA A 25 -11.82 -9.54 1.00
CA ALA A 25 -12.30 -8.76 2.14
C ALA A 25 -11.16 -8.39 3.10
N LEU A 26 -11.18 -7.16 3.57
CA LEU A 26 -10.29 -6.69 4.63
C LEU A 26 -10.60 -7.42 5.95
N PRO A 27 -9.61 -7.58 6.84
CA PRO A 27 -9.86 -8.09 8.18
C PRO A 27 -10.88 -7.21 8.91
N ALA A 28 -11.77 -7.84 9.70
CA ALA A 28 -12.83 -7.12 10.40
C ALA A 28 -12.28 -6.14 11.45
N TYR A 29 -11.10 -6.43 11.99
CA TYR A 29 -10.38 -5.57 12.94
C TYR A 29 -8.87 -5.77 12.83
N PRO A 30 -8.05 -4.74 13.17
CA PRO A 30 -6.61 -4.87 13.23
C PRO A 30 -6.18 -5.94 14.25
N GLY A 31 -5.31 -6.86 13.83
CA GLY A 31 -4.85 -8.00 14.64
C GLY A 31 -5.63 -9.29 14.42
N GLU A 32 -6.65 -9.30 13.56
CA GLU A 32 -7.27 -10.51 13.09
C GLU A 32 -6.29 -11.35 12.25
N THR A 33 -6.38 -12.67 12.37
CA THR A 33 -5.61 -13.58 11.52
C THR A 33 -6.03 -13.40 10.05
N LEU A 34 -5.08 -13.06 9.20
CA LEU A 34 -5.33 -12.86 7.78
C LEU A 34 -5.77 -14.17 7.10
N ALA A 35 -6.69 -14.06 6.15
CA ALA A 35 -7.07 -15.18 5.30
C ALA A 35 -5.85 -15.65 4.48
N ALA A 36 -5.90 -16.91 4.02
CA ALA A 36 -4.79 -17.53 3.29
C ALA A 36 -4.44 -16.85 1.94
N ASP A 37 -5.36 -16.04 1.43
CA ASP A 37 -5.18 -15.30 0.17
C ASP A 37 -4.28 -14.07 0.32
N TRP A 38 -4.06 -13.63 1.56
CA TRP A 38 -3.15 -12.51 1.85
C TRP A 38 -1.70 -12.98 1.83
N VAL A 39 -0.91 -12.39 0.94
CA VAL A 39 0.51 -12.68 0.77
C VAL A 39 1.32 -11.50 1.27
N GLU A 40 2.32 -11.78 2.10
CA GLU A 40 3.27 -10.76 2.55
C GLU A 40 4.16 -10.33 1.39
N CYS A 41 4.21 -9.02 1.14
CA CYS A 41 5.01 -8.40 0.08
C CYS A 41 6.18 -7.55 0.60
N GLY A 42 6.41 -7.57 1.91
CA GLY A 42 7.60 -7.01 2.50
C GLY A 42 7.39 -5.78 3.38
N ALA A 43 8.49 -5.10 3.66
CA ALA A 43 8.57 -4.00 4.58
C ALA A 43 8.52 -2.64 3.87
N VAL A 44 7.87 -1.70 4.51
CA VAL A 44 7.92 -0.27 4.15
C VAL A 44 9.16 0.35 4.78
N SER A 45 9.81 1.30 4.10
CA SER A 45 10.97 2.01 4.65
C SER A 45 10.59 2.88 5.85
N ASP A 46 11.59 3.38 6.55
CA ASP A 46 11.44 4.29 7.70
C ASP A 46 10.83 5.65 7.35
N ALA A 47 10.74 5.99 6.07
CA ALA A 47 9.98 7.15 5.60
C ALA A 47 8.47 6.99 5.84
N GLY A 48 7.98 5.74 6.01
CA GLY A 48 6.58 5.44 6.29
C GLY A 48 5.68 5.57 5.07
N LEU A 49 4.37 5.59 5.32
CA LEU A 49 3.33 5.71 4.30
C LEU A 49 2.83 7.15 4.21
N THR A 50 2.53 7.59 3.01
CA THR A 50 1.78 8.82 2.79
C THR A 50 0.41 8.49 2.20
N TRP A 51 -0.65 8.81 2.93
CA TRP A 51 -2.03 8.62 2.48
C TRP A 51 -2.68 9.97 2.15
N ALA A 52 -2.93 10.20 0.86
CA ALA A 52 -3.70 11.33 0.37
C ALA A 52 -5.17 10.87 0.22
N THR A 53 -6.04 11.41 1.08
CA THR A 53 -7.43 10.93 1.21
C THR A 53 -8.35 11.33 0.04
N GLY A 54 -7.87 12.12 -0.93
CA GLY A 54 -8.66 12.55 -2.09
C GLY A 54 -9.85 13.46 -1.74
N LYS A 55 -10.01 13.85 -0.49
CA LYS A 55 -11.08 14.74 -0.05
C LYS A 55 -10.77 16.17 -0.47
N ASP A 56 -11.12 16.50 -1.69
CA ASP A 56 -11.14 17.87 -2.17
C ASP A 56 -12.59 18.29 -2.49
N SER A 57 -12.92 19.54 -2.24
CA SER A 57 -14.24 20.08 -2.55
C SER A 57 -14.06 21.36 -3.36
N ASP A 58 -14.44 21.31 -4.63
CA ASP A 58 -14.47 22.48 -5.49
C ASP A 58 -15.79 23.22 -5.32
N PRO A 59 -15.75 24.48 -4.86
CA PRO A 59 -16.94 25.29 -4.77
C PRO A 59 -17.31 25.83 -6.16
N LEU A 60 -18.45 25.39 -6.70
CA LEU A 60 -19.06 26.04 -7.85
C LEU A 60 -19.54 27.45 -7.45
N ARG A 61 -18.90 28.45 -8.01
CA ARG A 61 -19.22 29.86 -7.78
C ARG A 61 -19.94 30.47 -8.97
N ASP A 62 -20.87 31.36 -8.68
CA ASP A 62 -21.49 32.19 -9.71
C ASP A 62 -20.60 33.38 -10.08
N TRP A 63 -21.07 34.18 -11.03
CA TRP A 63 -20.38 35.38 -11.52
C TRP A 63 -20.10 36.41 -10.40
N SER A 64 -20.93 36.42 -9.34
CA SER A 64 -20.72 37.27 -8.17
C SER A 64 -19.76 36.66 -7.12
N LYS A 65 -19.08 35.54 -7.46
CA LYS A 65 -18.20 34.75 -6.60
C LYS A 65 -18.90 34.10 -5.39
N THR A 66 -20.23 34.06 -5.41
CA THR A 66 -21.01 33.38 -4.37
C THR A 66 -20.97 31.87 -4.61
N VAL A 67 -20.69 31.09 -3.55
CA VAL A 67 -20.71 29.64 -3.63
C VAL A 67 -22.16 29.16 -3.80
N ARG A 68 -22.47 28.53 -4.94
CA ARG A 68 -23.77 27.98 -5.26
C ARG A 68 -23.89 26.50 -4.95
N ARG A 69 -22.80 25.76 -5.06
CA ARG A 69 -22.73 24.33 -4.77
C ARG A 69 -21.31 23.95 -4.38
N LEU A 70 -21.19 23.10 -3.37
CA LEU A 70 -19.96 22.35 -3.13
C LEU A 70 -20.05 21.08 -3.97
N MET A 71 -19.08 20.87 -4.83
CA MET A 71 -18.91 19.63 -5.57
C MET A 71 -17.90 18.78 -4.80
N SER A 72 -18.28 17.56 -4.47
CA SER A 72 -17.29 16.56 -4.02
C SER A 72 -16.30 16.34 -5.15
N GLY A 73 -15.03 16.41 -4.83
CA GLY A 73 -13.97 15.94 -5.72
C GLY A 73 -14.01 14.41 -5.86
N ASP A 74 -13.06 13.84 -6.56
CA ASP A 74 -12.90 12.39 -6.68
C ASP A 74 -12.79 11.79 -5.26
N GLU A 75 -13.69 10.86 -4.94
CA GLU A 75 -13.75 10.21 -3.62
C GLU A 75 -12.68 9.12 -3.43
N GLY A 76 -11.83 8.93 -4.42
CA GLY A 76 -10.68 8.03 -4.34
C GLY A 76 -9.52 8.63 -3.55
N GLY A 77 -8.61 7.80 -3.13
CA GLY A 77 -7.39 8.22 -2.46
C GLY A 77 -6.17 7.50 -3.00
N THR A 78 -5.00 8.07 -2.75
CA THR A 78 -3.72 7.45 -3.10
C THR A 78 -2.89 7.19 -1.86
N VAL A 79 -2.18 6.07 -1.87
CA VAL A 79 -1.16 5.74 -0.86
C VAL A 79 0.18 5.62 -1.56
N THR A 80 1.15 6.39 -1.11
CA THR A 80 2.54 6.25 -1.53
C THR A 80 3.30 5.44 -0.49
N ALA A 81 3.91 4.35 -0.94
CA ALA A 81 4.60 3.38 -0.10
C ALA A 81 6.01 3.09 -0.65
N PRO A 82 7.08 3.45 0.08
CA PRO A 82 8.44 3.08 -0.26
C PRO A 82 8.74 1.66 0.26
N LEU A 83 8.77 0.68 -0.63
CA LEU A 83 9.00 -0.73 -0.31
C LEU A 83 10.49 -1.08 -0.40
N LEU A 84 10.98 -1.83 0.60
CA LEU A 84 12.40 -2.20 0.73
C LEU A 84 12.74 -3.55 0.10
N TYR A 85 11.76 -4.45 -0.08
CA TYR A 85 12.04 -5.79 -0.54
C TYR A 85 12.03 -5.87 -2.07
N THR A 86 13.02 -6.59 -2.60
CA THR A 86 13.15 -6.91 -4.03
C THR A 86 12.84 -8.40 -4.25
N GLU A 87 11.82 -8.88 -3.55
CA GLU A 87 11.37 -10.27 -3.64
C GLU A 87 10.35 -10.46 -4.78
N GLU A 88 10.14 -11.70 -5.14
CA GLU A 88 9.23 -12.09 -6.23
C GLU A 88 7.83 -11.49 -6.09
N GLU A 89 7.24 -11.59 -4.90
CA GLU A 89 5.88 -11.13 -4.65
C GLU A 89 5.78 -9.59 -4.67
N THR A 90 6.78 -8.90 -4.15
CA THR A 90 6.88 -7.43 -4.24
C THR A 90 6.94 -6.98 -5.69
N LEU A 91 7.80 -7.61 -6.49
CA LEU A 91 7.96 -7.25 -7.90
C LEU A 91 6.71 -7.58 -8.73
N LYS A 92 6.05 -8.71 -8.47
CA LYS A 92 4.78 -9.06 -9.11
C LYS A 92 3.66 -8.06 -8.77
N THR A 93 3.64 -7.59 -7.53
CA THR A 93 2.67 -6.58 -7.08
C THR A 93 2.88 -5.25 -7.79
N ILE A 94 4.14 -4.82 -7.91
CA ILE A 94 4.50 -3.53 -8.51
C ILE A 94 4.32 -3.54 -10.03
N PHE A 95 4.83 -4.58 -10.69
CA PHE A 95 4.93 -4.63 -12.16
C PHE A 95 3.90 -5.54 -12.83
N GLY A 96 3.16 -6.33 -12.05
CA GLY A 96 2.28 -7.36 -12.55
C GLY A 96 3.00 -8.69 -12.82
N SER A 97 2.31 -9.79 -12.60
CA SER A 97 2.85 -11.15 -12.77
C SER A 97 3.36 -11.44 -14.17
N ASP A 98 2.73 -10.85 -15.19
CA ASP A 98 3.10 -11.09 -16.61
C ASP A 98 4.44 -10.44 -16.99
N ASN A 99 4.89 -9.47 -16.22
CA ASN A 99 6.17 -8.78 -16.44
C ASN A 99 7.31 -9.38 -15.61
N VAL A 100 7.01 -10.31 -14.71
CA VAL A 100 8.00 -10.94 -13.83
C VAL A 100 8.24 -12.37 -14.27
N THR A 101 9.46 -12.67 -14.69
CA THR A 101 9.89 -14.01 -15.08
C THR A 101 10.80 -14.59 -14.02
N ILE A 102 10.48 -15.82 -13.60
CA ILE A 102 11.25 -16.55 -12.60
C ILE A 102 11.92 -17.74 -13.24
N THR A 103 13.23 -17.81 -13.08
CA THR A 103 14.03 -18.98 -13.47
C THR A 103 14.47 -19.70 -12.21
N ALA A 104 14.10 -20.97 -12.09
CA ALA A 104 14.47 -21.78 -10.94
C ALA A 104 15.99 -21.93 -10.84
N ALA A 105 16.50 -22.11 -9.62
CA ALA A 105 17.90 -22.41 -9.38
C ALA A 105 18.29 -23.74 -10.03
N ASP A 106 19.50 -23.79 -10.61
CA ASP A 106 20.13 -25.01 -11.13
C ASP A 106 21.57 -25.16 -10.63
N ALA A 107 22.35 -26.05 -11.23
CA ALA A 107 23.74 -26.29 -10.85
C ALA A 107 24.69 -25.11 -11.15
N THR A 108 24.27 -24.15 -11.98
CA THR A 108 25.10 -23.03 -12.47
C THR A 108 24.69 -21.68 -11.88
N HIS A 109 23.44 -21.52 -11.47
CA HIS A 109 22.92 -20.26 -10.89
C HIS A 109 21.85 -20.51 -9.84
N GLY A 110 21.67 -19.54 -8.92
CA GLY A 110 20.55 -19.49 -8.00
C GLY A 110 19.24 -19.12 -8.70
N LYS A 111 18.14 -19.00 -7.94
CA LYS A 111 16.87 -18.47 -8.44
C LYS A 111 17.09 -17.07 -9.03
N ILE A 112 16.65 -16.86 -10.26
CA ILE A 112 16.70 -15.58 -10.94
C ILE A 112 15.28 -15.03 -11.06
N THR A 113 15.08 -13.82 -10.57
CA THR A 113 13.87 -13.05 -10.78
C THR A 113 14.19 -11.89 -11.70
N SER A 114 13.55 -11.80 -12.85
CA SER A 114 13.74 -10.75 -13.82
C SER A 114 12.43 -10.02 -14.10
N VAL A 115 12.52 -8.70 -14.21
CA VAL A 115 11.39 -7.83 -14.54
C VAL A 115 11.62 -7.23 -15.92
N THR A 116 10.63 -7.33 -16.80
CA THR A 116 10.62 -6.69 -18.11
C THR A 116 9.51 -5.68 -18.17
N VAL A 117 9.85 -4.40 -18.13
CA VAL A 117 8.87 -3.33 -18.23
C VAL A 117 8.58 -3.05 -19.71
N ALA A 118 7.38 -3.38 -20.17
CA ALA A 118 6.94 -3.13 -21.53
C ALA A 118 5.90 -2.00 -21.56
N PRO A 119 5.91 -1.13 -22.59
CA PRO A 119 4.87 -0.09 -22.73
C PRO A 119 3.48 -0.70 -22.84
N GLY A 120 2.51 -0.13 -22.11
CA GLY A 120 1.10 -0.53 -22.19
C GLY A 120 0.69 -1.71 -21.32
N VAL A 121 1.57 -2.24 -20.49
CA VAL A 121 1.23 -3.25 -19.48
C VAL A 121 1.05 -2.53 -18.14
N SER A 122 -0.16 -2.57 -17.60
CA SER A 122 -0.48 -2.05 -16.27
C SER A 122 -0.43 -3.15 -15.23
N ALA A 123 -0.12 -2.79 -13.98
CA ALA A 123 -0.28 -3.71 -12.86
C ALA A 123 -1.75 -4.14 -12.71
N PRO A 124 -2.03 -5.37 -12.29
CA PRO A 124 -3.38 -5.84 -12.05
C PRO A 124 -4.02 -5.11 -10.88
N SER A 125 -5.35 -5.08 -10.84
CA SER A 125 -6.09 -4.68 -9.65
C SER A 125 -5.91 -5.72 -8.55
N MET A 126 -5.62 -5.28 -7.33
CA MET A 126 -5.36 -6.13 -6.17
C MET A 126 -5.96 -5.51 -4.91
N ALA A 127 -6.14 -6.31 -3.87
CA ALA A 127 -6.37 -5.81 -2.52
C ALA A 127 -5.03 -5.52 -1.84
N PHE A 128 -4.97 -4.43 -1.07
CA PHE A 128 -3.77 -3.97 -0.37
C PHE A 128 -4.05 -3.76 1.10
N LEU A 129 -3.10 -4.15 1.95
CA LEU A 129 -3.20 -4.00 3.39
C LEU A 129 -1.84 -3.63 3.99
N PHE A 130 -1.79 -2.50 4.67
CA PHE A 130 -0.65 -2.04 5.45
C PHE A 130 -0.97 -2.19 6.94
N VAL A 131 -0.17 -2.97 7.65
CA VAL A 131 -0.34 -3.22 9.09
C VAL A 131 0.70 -2.45 9.87
N MET A 132 0.24 -1.75 10.90
CA MET A 132 1.06 -0.92 11.78
C MET A 132 0.77 -1.25 13.22
N LYS A 133 1.76 -1.05 14.10
CA LYS A 133 1.65 -1.30 15.53
C LYS A 133 2.26 -0.16 16.33
N ASP A 134 1.59 0.26 17.39
CA ASP A 134 2.09 1.25 18.32
C ASP A 134 1.85 0.77 19.77
N GLY A 135 2.85 0.11 20.35
CA GLY A 135 2.71 -0.57 21.63
C GLY A 135 1.69 -1.71 21.55
N ASP A 136 0.58 -1.57 22.28
CA ASP A 136 -0.53 -2.54 22.26
C ASP A 136 -1.62 -2.20 21.22
N ASP A 137 -1.56 -1.02 20.64
CA ASP A 137 -2.51 -0.59 19.61
C ASP A 137 -2.10 -1.15 18.26
N LEU A 138 -3.06 -1.73 17.57
CA LEU A 138 -2.90 -2.21 16.20
C LEU A 138 -3.70 -1.33 15.25
N LEU A 139 -3.11 -1.04 14.11
CA LEU A 139 -3.73 -0.22 13.08
C LEU A 139 -3.58 -0.92 11.73
N TYR A 140 -4.52 -0.68 10.83
CA TYR A 140 -4.30 -0.98 9.43
C TYR A 140 -4.85 0.12 8.52
N LEU A 141 -4.27 0.22 7.34
CA LEU A 141 -4.79 0.95 6.20
C LEU A 141 -4.92 -0.04 5.04
N GLY A 142 -6.10 -0.20 4.47
CA GLY A 142 -6.30 -1.18 3.42
C GLY A 142 -7.40 -0.80 2.43
N THR A 143 -7.37 -1.48 1.29
CA THR A 143 -8.40 -1.44 0.25
C THR A 143 -8.63 -2.82 -0.31
N GLU A 144 -9.87 -3.13 -0.65
CA GLU A 144 -10.23 -4.40 -1.29
C GLU A 144 -9.93 -4.40 -2.79
N GLU A 145 -9.83 -3.20 -3.38
CA GLU A 145 -9.52 -3.04 -4.80
C GLU A 145 -8.73 -1.75 -5.02
N GLY A 146 -7.53 -1.88 -5.53
CA GLY A 146 -6.66 -0.78 -5.92
C GLY A 146 -5.70 -1.22 -7.02
N ILE A 147 -4.96 -0.27 -7.55
CA ILE A 147 -3.98 -0.50 -8.61
C ILE A 147 -2.70 0.29 -8.31
N VAL A 148 -1.54 -0.32 -8.56
CA VAL A 148 -0.28 0.42 -8.57
C VAL A 148 -0.26 1.28 -9.82
N ARG A 149 -0.40 2.59 -9.64
CA ARG A 149 -0.50 3.55 -10.74
C ARG A 149 0.85 4.02 -11.23
N ASP A 150 1.78 4.20 -10.30
CA ASP A 150 3.09 4.78 -10.58
C ASP A 150 4.15 4.17 -9.70
N VAL A 151 5.36 4.11 -10.21
CA VAL A 151 6.57 3.71 -9.50
C VAL A 151 7.60 4.80 -9.75
N SER A 152 8.07 5.41 -8.68
CA SER A 152 9.10 6.45 -8.76
C SER A 152 10.42 5.92 -9.30
N ASP A 153 11.30 6.82 -9.71
CA ASP A 153 12.66 6.47 -10.15
C ASP A 153 13.40 5.69 -9.05
N VAL A 154 13.99 4.57 -9.43
CA VAL A 154 14.74 3.70 -8.51
C VAL A 154 16.22 4.03 -8.58
N SER A 155 16.80 4.41 -7.45
CA SER A 155 18.24 4.64 -7.33
C SER A 155 18.97 3.33 -7.10
N LEU A 156 19.94 3.03 -7.96
CA LEU A 156 20.82 1.87 -7.82
C LEU A 156 22.20 2.38 -7.37
N SER A 157 22.39 2.51 -6.06
CA SER A 157 23.62 3.05 -5.44
C SER A 157 24.30 1.98 -4.59
N PRO A 158 25.64 1.97 -4.50
CA PRO A 158 26.34 1.03 -3.61
C PRO A 158 26.21 1.38 -2.12
N THR A 159 25.69 2.56 -1.80
CA THR A 159 25.60 3.08 -0.42
C THR A 159 24.18 3.17 0.10
N GLU A 160 23.18 2.96 -0.73
CA GLU A 160 21.76 3.07 -0.37
C GLU A 160 21.01 1.78 -0.69
N ALA A 161 19.99 1.49 0.09
CA ALA A 161 19.10 0.39 -0.20
C ALA A 161 18.29 0.67 -1.48
N ILE A 162 17.98 -0.37 -2.23
CA ILE A 162 17.01 -0.28 -3.32
C ILE A 162 15.65 -0.08 -2.69
N VAL A 163 14.98 1.02 -3.05
CA VAL A 163 13.64 1.36 -2.59
C VAL A 163 12.72 1.46 -3.79
N TRP A 164 11.60 0.75 -3.72
CA TRP A 164 10.53 0.78 -4.71
C TRP A 164 9.41 1.67 -4.18
N GLU A 165 9.46 2.95 -4.47
CA GLU A 165 8.38 3.84 -4.07
C GLU A 165 7.23 3.72 -5.07
N CYS A 166 6.15 3.12 -4.62
CA CYS A 166 4.95 2.91 -5.43
C CYS A 166 3.79 3.78 -4.95
N THR A 167 3.02 4.29 -5.90
CA THR A 167 1.76 5.00 -5.65
C THR A 167 0.60 4.09 -6.01
N ILE A 168 -0.20 3.75 -5.01
CA ILE A 168 -1.38 2.90 -5.15
C ILE A 168 -2.62 3.80 -5.14
N GLU A 169 -3.47 3.66 -6.14
CA GLU A 169 -4.74 4.36 -6.26
C GLU A 169 -5.89 3.40 -6.02
N ALA A 170 -6.88 3.83 -5.25
CA ALA A 170 -8.08 3.06 -5.00
C ALA A 170 -9.30 3.98 -4.83
N ALA A 171 -10.48 3.47 -5.18
CA ALA A 171 -11.74 4.19 -5.02
C ALA A 171 -12.11 4.40 -3.55
N SER A 172 -11.67 3.49 -2.68
CA SER A 172 -11.92 3.60 -1.24
C SER A 172 -10.76 3.04 -0.42
N TRP A 173 -10.46 3.68 0.69
CA TRP A 173 -9.49 3.23 1.67
C TRP A 173 -10.15 3.12 3.05
N THR A 174 -9.87 2.05 3.74
CA THR A 174 -10.32 1.82 5.11
C THR A 174 -9.15 1.93 6.06
N PHE A 175 -9.25 2.87 7.01
CA PHE A 175 -8.33 2.95 8.13
C PHE A 175 -9.04 2.44 9.37
N ALA A 176 -8.46 1.48 10.07
CA ALA A 176 -9.00 0.95 11.30
C ALA A 176 -7.93 0.94 12.40
N LYS A 177 -8.40 1.07 13.64
CA LYS A 177 -7.61 1.03 14.85
C LYS A 177 -8.24 0.09 15.86
N ASN A 178 -7.42 -0.73 16.49
CA ASN A 178 -7.77 -1.57 17.63
C ASN A 178 -6.91 -1.12 18.83
N ASP A 179 -7.58 -0.62 19.87
CA ASP A 179 -6.93 -0.11 21.08
C ASP A 179 -6.49 -1.24 22.02
N GLY A 180 -5.97 -2.33 21.61
CA GLY A 180 -5.51 -3.44 22.41
C GLY A 180 -6.37 -3.76 23.65
N GLN A 181 -6.45 -5.00 24.08
CA GLN A 181 -7.14 -5.30 25.35
C GLN A 181 -6.32 -4.75 26.52
N ARG A 182 -6.78 -3.66 27.09
CA ARG A 182 -6.27 -3.18 28.38
C ARG A 182 -6.91 -4.03 29.46
N ALA A 183 -6.10 -4.87 30.10
CA ALA A 183 -6.49 -5.56 31.32
C ALA A 183 -6.71 -4.58 32.47
#